data_13b698cf690169cfb9864b5e202982fb
#
_entry.id   13b698cf690169cfb9864b5e202982fb
#
_cell.length_a   1.000
_cell.length_b   1.000
_cell.length_c   1.000
_cell.angle_alpha   90.00
_cell.angle_beta   90.00
_cell.angle_gamma   90.00
#
_symmetry.space_group_name_H-M   'P 1'
#
loop_
_entity.id
_entity.type
_entity.pdbx_description
1 polymer ?
#
loop_
_entity_poly.entity_id
_entity_poly.type
_entity_poly.pdbx_seq_one_letter_code
_entity_poly.pdbx_strand_id
1 'polypeptide(L)'
;MKKIIVALIFIPILAFACINQFAPAWVYDAAMQAARTAAGMQAHNIQVGEYNYAYLDSGEDENKPTIVFVHGFGAEKDNWPRMAAFLGGDYRLVAIDLLGHGESDKPRNVSYKISAQMQRLHRVIEAIGLPSFHMIGSSMGGHIAGMYAARLPAKVLSVTLLSNGGILSPVIADAWKAMAGGEPNPLIMHSVDDVDRFFDYVMVEKPFMTASIKAHFAKLSMAKRELNDYIFEFLRDDNFENLALELPNISAPVQIIWGENDRILHVSSIQVMAPLLDNEKVVILPNTGHGPMMERPQQTAEALDSFIKSL
;
A
#
# COMPACT_ATOMS: atom_id res chain seq x y z
N MET A 1 -40.93 -22.27 -19.02
CA MET A 1 -39.97 -21.15 -19.15
C MET A 1 -39.73 -20.41 -17.84
N LYS A 2 -40.73 -19.86 -17.11
CA LYS A 2 -40.50 -19.10 -15.86
C LYS A 2 -39.73 -19.89 -14.79
N LYS A 3 -39.98 -21.19 -14.60
CA LYS A 3 -39.29 -22.04 -13.61
C LYS A 3 -37.80 -22.29 -13.98
N ILE A 4 -37.44 -22.32 -15.27
CA ILE A 4 -36.06 -22.50 -15.73
C ILE A 4 -35.28 -21.21 -15.53
N ILE A 5 -35.87 -20.05 -15.81
CA ILE A 5 -35.23 -18.73 -15.62
C ILE A 5 -34.96 -18.48 -14.13
N VAL A 6 -35.92 -18.84 -13.24
CA VAL A 6 -35.75 -18.75 -11.79
C VAL A 6 -34.60 -19.65 -11.33
N ALA A 7 -34.51 -20.87 -11.80
CA ALA A 7 -33.43 -21.80 -11.44
C ALA A 7 -32.05 -21.26 -11.93
N LEU A 8 -31.97 -20.70 -13.13
CA LEU A 8 -30.73 -20.15 -13.69
C LEU A 8 -30.19 -18.91 -12.92
N ILE A 9 -31.04 -18.18 -12.20
CA ILE A 9 -30.64 -17.05 -11.36
C ILE A 9 -30.35 -17.48 -9.92
N PHE A 10 -31.20 -18.34 -9.34
CA PHE A 10 -31.08 -18.73 -7.93
C PHE A 10 -29.94 -19.71 -7.66
N ILE A 11 -29.64 -20.65 -8.60
CA ILE A 11 -28.54 -21.60 -8.41
C ILE A 11 -27.17 -20.90 -8.25
N PRO A 12 -26.77 -19.95 -9.11
CA PRO A 12 -25.50 -19.22 -8.93
C PRO A 12 -25.45 -18.42 -7.62
N ILE A 13 -26.56 -17.77 -7.23
CA ILE A 13 -26.64 -17.02 -5.98
C ILE A 13 -26.49 -17.93 -4.77
N LEU A 14 -27.17 -19.08 -4.75
CA LEU A 14 -27.05 -20.07 -3.68
C LEU A 14 -25.63 -20.67 -3.65
N ALA A 15 -25.08 -21.00 -4.81
CA ALA A 15 -23.71 -21.50 -4.92
C ALA A 15 -22.70 -20.47 -4.38
N PHE A 16 -22.83 -19.20 -4.77
CA PHE A 16 -21.98 -18.14 -4.25
C PHE A 16 -22.13 -17.97 -2.73
N ALA A 17 -23.36 -17.98 -2.20
CA ALA A 17 -23.61 -17.91 -0.77
C ALA A 17 -23.00 -19.10 -0.01
N CYS A 18 -23.12 -20.31 -0.52
CA CYS A 18 -22.50 -21.49 0.05
C CYS A 18 -20.97 -21.42 0.00
N ILE A 19 -20.39 -21.07 -1.14
CA ILE A 19 -18.94 -20.95 -1.29
C ILE A 19 -18.42 -19.87 -0.34
N ASN A 20 -19.05 -18.70 -0.29
CA ASN A 20 -18.66 -17.62 0.61
C ASN A 20 -18.76 -18.01 2.09
N GLN A 21 -19.75 -18.81 2.48
CA GLN A 21 -19.91 -19.28 3.85
C GLN A 21 -18.92 -20.38 4.24
N PHE A 22 -18.64 -21.33 3.35
CA PHE A 22 -17.85 -22.52 3.67
C PHE A 22 -16.40 -22.46 3.16
N ALA A 23 -16.09 -21.57 2.22
CA ALA A 23 -14.75 -21.38 1.65
C ALA A 23 -14.39 -19.90 1.48
N PRO A 24 -14.46 -19.06 2.54
CA PRO A 24 -14.16 -17.63 2.44
C PRO A 24 -12.71 -17.35 1.99
N ALA A 25 -11.76 -18.23 2.34
CA ALA A 25 -10.39 -18.16 1.85
C ALA A 25 -10.33 -18.20 0.32
N TRP A 26 -11.03 -19.17 -0.29
CA TRP A 26 -11.08 -19.31 -1.75
C TRP A 26 -11.67 -18.07 -2.43
N VAL A 27 -12.72 -17.47 -1.85
CA VAL A 27 -13.33 -16.23 -2.38
C VAL A 27 -12.34 -15.08 -2.29
N TYR A 28 -11.64 -14.95 -1.17
CA TYR A 28 -10.62 -13.93 -0.96
C TYR A 28 -9.46 -14.09 -1.96
N ASP A 29 -8.90 -15.29 -2.07
CA ASP A 29 -7.78 -15.59 -2.96
C ASP A 29 -8.16 -15.41 -4.44
N ALA A 30 -9.39 -15.82 -4.83
CA ALA A 30 -9.90 -15.61 -6.17
C ALA A 30 -10.05 -14.11 -6.51
N ALA A 31 -10.48 -13.28 -5.55
CA ALA A 31 -10.58 -11.84 -5.74
C ALA A 31 -9.19 -11.19 -5.91
N MET A 32 -8.20 -11.62 -5.11
CA MET A 32 -6.81 -11.16 -5.25
C MET A 32 -6.23 -11.58 -6.60
N GLN A 33 -6.42 -12.83 -7.00
CA GLN A 33 -5.94 -13.32 -8.30
C GLN A 33 -6.63 -12.60 -9.48
N ALA A 34 -7.91 -12.31 -9.37
CA ALA A 34 -8.64 -11.53 -10.38
C ALA A 34 -8.06 -10.11 -10.52
N ALA A 35 -7.73 -9.44 -9.40
CA ALA A 35 -7.12 -8.14 -9.41
C ALA A 35 -5.71 -8.17 -10.04
N ARG A 36 -4.87 -9.15 -9.68
CA ARG A 36 -3.54 -9.38 -10.31
C ARG A 36 -3.68 -9.58 -11.82
N THR A 37 -4.63 -10.43 -12.25
CA THR A 37 -4.88 -10.69 -13.67
C THR A 37 -5.35 -9.45 -14.42
N ALA A 38 -6.23 -8.65 -13.83
CA ALA A 38 -6.71 -7.39 -14.43
C ALA A 38 -5.58 -6.36 -14.60
N ALA A 39 -4.59 -6.37 -13.70
CA ALA A 39 -3.40 -5.52 -13.78
C ALA A 39 -2.29 -6.14 -14.66
N GLY A 40 -2.47 -7.35 -15.19
CA GLY A 40 -1.44 -8.07 -15.93
C GLY A 40 -0.24 -8.51 -15.08
N MET A 41 -0.35 -8.52 -13.75
CA MET A 41 0.75 -8.79 -12.84
C MET A 41 0.79 -10.27 -12.41
N GLN A 42 1.99 -10.84 -12.36
CA GLN A 42 2.26 -12.21 -11.92
C GLN A 42 3.11 -12.22 -10.66
N ALA A 43 2.94 -13.24 -9.82
CA ALA A 43 3.69 -13.39 -8.59
C ALA A 43 5.05 -14.05 -8.84
N HIS A 44 6.09 -13.49 -8.23
CA HIS A 44 7.47 -13.94 -8.29
C HIS A 44 8.10 -13.94 -6.91
N ASN A 45 9.20 -14.67 -6.78
CA ASN A 45 10.04 -14.67 -5.59
C ASN A 45 11.51 -14.44 -6.02
N ILE A 46 12.28 -13.76 -5.18
CA ILE A 46 13.69 -13.51 -5.39
C ILE A 46 14.45 -13.61 -4.07
N GLN A 47 15.56 -14.35 -4.10
CA GLN A 47 16.47 -14.43 -2.96
C GLN A 47 17.46 -13.26 -3.00
N VAL A 48 17.50 -12.46 -1.93
CA VAL A 48 18.43 -11.33 -1.80
C VAL A 48 19.16 -11.42 -0.45
N GLY A 49 20.43 -11.78 -0.50
CA GLY A 49 21.18 -12.14 0.70
C GLY A 49 20.58 -13.38 1.37
N GLU A 50 20.25 -13.27 2.63
CA GLU A 50 19.69 -14.37 3.42
C GLU A 50 18.15 -14.45 3.39
N TYR A 51 17.47 -13.47 2.75
CA TYR A 51 16.00 -13.37 2.76
C TYR A 51 15.39 -13.58 1.38
N ASN A 52 14.24 -14.24 1.38
CA ASN A 52 13.39 -14.37 0.21
C ASN A 52 12.35 -13.23 0.20
N TYR A 53 12.18 -12.59 -0.96
CA TYR A 53 11.22 -11.51 -1.18
C TYR A 53 10.21 -11.93 -2.24
N ALA A 54 8.94 -11.67 -1.95
CA ALA A 54 7.86 -11.84 -2.91
C ALA A 54 7.55 -10.50 -3.60
N TYR A 55 7.22 -10.56 -4.88
CA TYR A 55 6.81 -9.39 -5.64
C TYR A 55 5.83 -9.75 -6.76
N LEU A 56 5.11 -8.77 -7.26
CA LEU A 56 4.33 -8.86 -8.48
C LEU A 56 5.07 -8.12 -9.58
N ASP A 57 5.03 -8.66 -10.81
CA ASP A 57 5.62 -8.04 -11.99
C ASP A 57 4.71 -8.27 -13.20
N SER A 58 4.48 -7.23 -14.00
CA SER A 58 3.72 -7.34 -15.24
C SER A 58 4.55 -7.82 -16.44
N GLY A 59 5.83 -8.08 -16.23
CA GLY A 59 6.78 -8.56 -17.24
C GLY A 59 7.66 -7.45 -17.80
N GLU A 60 8.80 -7.88 -18.31
CA GLU A 60 9.79 -6.98 -18.91
C GLU A 60 9.33 -6.49 -20.29
N ASP A 61 9.44 -5.18 -20.51
CA ASP A 61 9.29 -4.54 -21.79
C ASP A 61 10.18 -3.30 -21.81
N GLU A 62 11.26 -3.34 -22.57
CA GLU A 62 12.27 -2.26 -22.63
C GLU A 62 11.67 -0.92 -23.15
N ASN A 63 10.54 -0.98 -23.82
CA ASN A 63 9.86 0.21 -24.36
C ASN A 63 8.92 0.86 -23.34
N LYS A 64 8.69 0.26 -22.17
CA LYS A 64 7.77 0.76 -21.16
C LYS A 64 8.52 1.29 -19.95
N PRO A 65 8.19 2.50 -19.47
CA PRO A 65 8.71 2.97 -18.18
C PRO A 65 8.21 2.05 -17.06
N THR A 66 9.05 1.87 -16.05
CA THR A 66 8.71 1.02 -14.89
C THR A 66 8.12 1.84 -13.76
N ILE A 67 7.06 1.33 -13.12
CA ILE A 67 6.54 1.86 -11.86
C ILE A 67 6.80 0.84 -10.76
N VAL A 68 7.49 1.26 -9.68
CA VAL A 68 7.72 0.48 -8.47
C VAL A 68 6.75 0.93 -7.39
N PHE A 69 5.96 -0.02 -6.87
CA PHE A 69 4.98 0.19 -5.82
C PHE A 69 5.50 -0.29 -4.47
N VAL A 70 5.43 0.56 -3.45
CA VAL A 70 5.88 0.29 -2.08
C VAL A 70 4.72 0.43 -1.10
N HIS A 71 4.28 -0.68 -0.50
CA HIS A 71 3.13 -0.73 0.39
C HIS A 71 3.41 -0.15 1.78
N GLY A 72 2.35 0.13 2.55
CA GLY A 72 2.40 0.63 3.91
C GLY A 72 2.60 -0.44 4.99
N PHE A 73 2.57 -0.02 6.25
CA PHE A 73 2.64 -0.88 7.43
C PHE A 73 1.46 -1.87 7.46
N GLY A 74 1.75 -3.13 7.75
CA GLY A 74 0.76 -4.22 7.82
C GLY A 74 0.12 -4.60 6.49
N ALA A 75 0.44 -3.88 5.41
CA ALA A 75 -0.03 -4.10 4.04
C ALA A 75 0.89 -5.05 3.25
N GLU A 76 0.63 -5.24 1.97
CA GLU A 76 1.38 -6.13 1.10
C GLU A 76 1.25 -5.70 -0.39
N LYS A 77 2.02 -6.32 -1.27
CA LYS A 77 2.03 -6.08 -2.72
C LYS A 77 0.63 -6.11 -3.35
N ASP A 78 -0.28 -6.89 -2.78
CA ASP A 78 -1.65 -7.07 -3.28
C ASP A 78 -2.59 -5.87 -3.02
N ASN A 79 -2.11 -4.85 -2.34
CA ASN A 79 -2.84 -3.59 -2.23
C ASN A 79 -2.84 -2.77 -3.53
N TRP A 80 -1.94 -3.07 -4.47
CA TRP A 80 -1.72 -2.28 -5.68
C TRP A 80 -2.48 -2.72 -6.93
N PRO A 81 -2.72 -4.03 -7.21
CA PRO A 81 -3.29 -4.48 -8.47
C PRO A 81 -4.62 -3.82 -8.84
N ARG A 82 -5.46 -3.52 -7.84
CA ARG A 82 -6.75 -2.85 -8.08
C ARG A 82 -6.60 -1.46 -8.72
N MET A 83 -5.62 -0.69 -8.28
CA MET A 83 -5.27 0.61 -8.86
C MET A 83 -4.48 0.42 -10.16
N ALA A 84 -3.52 -0.48 -10.16
CA ALA A 84 -2.61 -0.74 -11.27
C ALA A 84 -3.35 -1.15 -12.56
N ALA A 85 -4.49 -1.84 -12.44
CA ALA A 85 -5.34 -2.19 -13.58
C ALA A 85 -5.83 -0.98 -14.40
N PHE A 86 -5.89 0.21 -13.81
CA PHE A 86 -6.26 1.45 -14.50
C PHE A 86 -5.09 2.16 -15.21
N LEU A 87 -3.86 1.66 -15.10
CA LEU A 87 -2.68 2.21 -15.79
C LEU A 87 -2.53 1.69 -17.23
N GLY A 88 -3.44 0.81 -17.66
CA GLY A 88 -3.67 0.49 -19.06
C GLY A 88 -2.57 -0.29 -19.80
N GLY A 89 -1.55 -0.79 -19.14
CA GLY A 89 -0.45 -1.52 -19.79
C GLY A 89 0.60 -0.63 -20.47
N ASP A 90 0.59 0.68 -20.21
CA ASP A 90 1.61 1.63 -20.70
C ASP A 90 2.93 1.52 -19.91
N TYR A 91 2.92 0.78 -18.80
CA TYR A 91 4.03 0.67 -17.85
C TYR A 91 4.37 -0.78 -17.55
N ARG A 92 5.63 -1.05 -17.20
CA ARG A 92 6.00 -2.23 -16.41
C ARG A 92 5.66 -1.93 -14.94
N LEU A 93 4.89 -2.79 -14.30
CA LEU A 93 4.37 -2.61 -12.95
C LEU A 93 5.06 -3.61 -12.01
N VAL A 94 5.77 -3.13 -10.99
CA VAL A 94 6.48 -3.98 -10.01
C VAL A 94 6.03 -3.60 -8.60
N ALA A 95 5.36 -4.51 -7.88
CA ALA A 95 4.93 -4.31 -6.50
C ALA A 95 5.68 -5.28 -5.58
N ILE A 96 6.39 -4.76 -4.58
CA ILE A 96 7.30 -5.55 -3.75
C ILE A 96 6.75 -5.69 -2.34
N ASP A 97 6.74 -6.92 -1.80
CA ASP A 97 6.54 -7.15 -0.37
C ASP A 97 7.82 -6.80 0.39
N LEU A 98 7.75 -5.80 1.25
CA LEU A 98 8.85 -5.44 2.14
C LEU A 98 9.16 -6.57 3.12
N LEU A 99 10.41 -6.68 3.58
CA LEU A 99 10.76 -7.65 4.63
C LEU A 99 9.82 -7.48 5.83
N GLY A 100 9.33 -8.59 6.37
CA GLY A 100 8.35 -8.60 7.46
C GLY A 100 6.90 -8.55 7.01
N HIS A 101 6.63 -8.39 5.71
CA HIS A 101 5.27 -8.20 5.17
C HIS A 101 4.94 -9.21 4.07
N GLY A 102 3.63 -9.32 3.77
CA GLY A 102 3.13 -10.14 2.68
C GLY A 102 3.62 -11.57 2.69
N GLU A 103 4.20 -12.02 1.58
CA GLU A 103 4.81 -13.33 1.41
C GLU A 103 6.35 -13.31 1.54
N SER A 104 6.97 -12.12 1.74
CA SER A 104 8.39 -12.01 2.05
C SER A 104 8.73 -12.57 3.43
N ASP A 105 10.00 -12.91 3.65
CA ASP A 105 10.49 -13.43 4.93
C ASP A 105 10.22 -12.46 6.10
N LYS A 106 10.06 -13.02 7.30
CA LYS A 106 9.57 -12.32 8.50
C LYS A 106 10.50 -12.50 9.72
N PRO A 107 11.79 -12.11 9.62
CA PRO A 107 12.73 -12.24 10.74
C PRO A 107 12.34 -11.29 11.89
N ARG A 108 12.53 -11.74 13.15
CA ARG A 108 12.24 -10.96 14.37
C ARG A 108 13.48 -10.34 15.02
N ASN A 109 14.65 -10.58 14.47
CA ASN A 109 15.95 -10.15 15.03
C ASN A 109 16.65 -9.10 14.17
N VAL A 110 15.90 -8.33 13.39
CA VAL A 110 16.41 -7.30 12.49
C VAL A 110 15.75 -5.95 12.76
N SER A 111 16.42 -4.88 12.39
CA SER A 111 15.83 -3.54 12.42
C SER A 111 14.81 -3.36 11.31
N TYR A 112 13.65 -2.80 11.65
CA TYR A 112 12.59 -2.39 10.72
C TYR A 112 12.52 -0.85 10.55
N LYS A 113 13.56 -0.12 10.96
CA LYS A 113 13.67 1.33 10.68
C LYS A 113 13.48 1.61 9.20
N ILE A 114 12.95 2.77 8.88
CA ILE A 114 12.68 3.20 7.49
C ILE A 114 13.96 3.12 6.64
N SER A 115 15.08 3.62 7.16
CA SER A 115 16.38 3.55 6.48
C SER A 115 16.85 2.11 6.21
N ALA A 116 16.59 1.17 7.13
CA ALA A 116 16.92 -0.23 6.94
C ALA A 116 16.01 -0.89 5.88
N GLN A 117 14.72 -0.59 5.89
CA GLN A 117 13.78 -1.08 4.86
C GLN A 117 14.11 -0.49 3.49
N MET A 118 14.44 0.80 3.41
CA MET A 118 14.90 1.45 2.18
C MET A 118 16.13 0.76 1.58
N GLN A 119 17.14 0.44 2.40
CA GLN A 119 18.34 -0.26 1.92
C GLN A 119 18.04 -1.68 1.43
N ARG A 120 17.12 -2.39 2.08
CA ARG A 120 16.67 -3.72 1.62
C ARG A 120 15.89 -3.62 0.32
N LEU A 121 14.97 -2.68 0.21
CA LEU A 121 14.24 -2.40 -1.02
C LEU A 121 15.20 -2.10 -2.18
N HIS A 122 16.24 -1.30 -1.94
CA HIS A 122 17.27 -1.02 -2.95
C HIS A 122 17.93 -2.32 -3.45
N ARG A 123 18.33 -3.20 -2.55
CA ARG A 123 18.94 -4.49 -2.94
C ARG A 123 17.98 -5.37 -3.73
N VAL A 124 16.70 -5.37 -3.41
CA VAL A 124 15.67 -6.10 -4.16
C VAL A 124 15.51 -5.52 -5.56
N ILE A 125 15.43 -4.20 -5.69
CA ILE A 125 15.35 -3.48 -6.98
C ILE A 125 16.56 -3.78 -7.86
N GLU A 126 17.78 -3.79 -7.27
CA GLU A 126 19.01 -4.18 -7.98
C GLU A 126 18.98 -5.65 -8.44
N ALA A 127 18.49 -6.54 -7.58
CA ALA A 127 18.42 -7.98 -7.89
C ALA A 127 17.36 -8.29 -8.96
N ILE A 128 16.24 -7.53 -9.02
CA ILE A 128 15.25 -7.61 -10.10
C ILE A 128 15.81 -7.03 -11.40
N GLY A 129 16.85 -6.19 -11.34
CA GLY A 129 17.50 -5.60 -12.50
C GLY A 129 16.78 -4.36 -13.06
N LEU A 130 16.11 -3.56 -12.24
CA LEU A 130 15.43 -2.36 -12.70
C LEU A 130 16.44 -1.23 -12.98
N PRO A 131 16.54 -0.71 -14.23
CA PRO A 131 17.53 0.31 -14.58
C PRO A 131 17.15 1.70 -14.04
N SER A 132 15.92 2.12 -14.25
CA SER A 132 15.31 3.35 -13.74
C SER A 132 13.80 3.18 -13.63
N PHE A 133 13.15 3.95 -12.75
CA PHE A 133 11.73 3.74 -12.47
C PHE A 133 11.09 5.00 -11.87
N HIS A 134 9.78 5.11 -12.03
CA HIS A 134 8.91 5.93 -11.20
C HIS A 134 8.58 5.15 -9.92
N MET A 135 8.62 5.79 -8.76
CA MET A 135 8.31 5.12 -7.49
C MET A 135 7.05 5.72 -6.89
N ILE A 136 6.14 4.87 -6.44
CA ILE A 136 4.99 5.29 -5.63
C ILE A 136 4.98 4.50 -4.33
N GLY A 137 4.90 5.19 -3.21
CA GLY A 137 4.82 4.58 -1.90
C GLY A 137 3.63 5.10 -1.09
N SER A 138 2.94 4.21 -0.39
CA SER A 138 1.81 4.54 0.48
C SER A 138 2.19 4.44 1.95
N SER A 139 1.80 5.43 2.76
CA SER A 139 1.96 5.41 4.22
C SER A 139 3.44 5.22 4.62
N MET A 140 3.79 4.15 5.36
CA MET A 140 5.17 3.73 5.62
C MET A 140 5.97 3.56 4.31
N GLY A 141 5.36 2.99 3.27
CA GLY A 141 6.01 2.85 1.96
C GLY A 141 6.28 4.19 1.29
N GLY A 142 5.44 5.20 1.51
CA GLY A 142 5.67 6.58 1.05
C GLY A 142 6.84 7.23 1.78
N HIS A 143 6.98 6.96 3.08
CA HIS A 143 8.16 7.38 3.85
C HIS A 143 9.43 6.73 3.28
N ILE A 144 9.40 5.41 3.02
CA ILE A 144 10.52 4.68 2.41
C ILE A 144 10.84 5.24 1.01
N ALA A 145 9.82 5.51 0.18
CA ALA A 145 9.99 6.04 -1.17
C ALA A 145 10.61 7.44 -1.17
N GLY A 146 10.18 8.32 -0.27
CA GLY A 146 10.76 9.66 -0.09
C GLY A 146 12.22 9.59 0.34
N MET A 147 12.53 8.78 1.35
CA MET A 147 13.92 8.53 1.80
C MET A 147 14.77 7.92 0.68
N TYR A 148 14.20 7.03 -0.13
CA TYR A 148 14.88 6.42 -1.27
C TYR A 148 15.22 7.48 -2.33
N ALA A 149 14.25 8.30 -2.72
CA ALA A 149 14.43 9.33 -3.73
C ALA A 149 15.47 10.39 -3.29
N ALA A 150 15.52 10.71 -2.00
CA ALA A 150 16.49 11.65 -1.44
C ALA A 150 17.93 11.09 -1.39
N ARG A 151 18.07 9.80 -1.02
CA ARG A 151 19.39 9.21 -0.73
C ARG A 151 19.97 8.39 -1.87
N LEU A 152 19.13 7.92 -2.80
CA LEU A 152 19.49 7.05 -3.92
C LEU A 152 18.87 7.55 -5.24
N PRO A 153 19.10 8.84 -5.63
CA PRO A 153 18.35 9.49 -6.71
C PRO A 153 18.67 8.94 -8.11
N ALA A 154 19.80 8.26 -8.30
CA ALA A 154 20.32 7.91 -9.63
C ALA A 154 19.37 7.12 -10.53
N LYS A 155 18.42 6.35 -9.95
CA LYS A 155 17.47 5.53 -10.69
C LYS A 155 16.01 6.01 -10.59
N VAL A 156 15.75 7.04 -9.80
CA VAL A 156 14.39 7.55 -9.56
C VAL A 156 14.02 8.60 -10.60
N LEU A 157 13.14 8.25 -11.53
CA LEU A 157 12.60 9.15 -12.54
C LEU A 157 11.61 10.15 -11.96
N SER A 158 10.78 9.70 -11.01
CA SER A 158 9.89 10.53 -10.20
C SER A 158 9.45 9.76 -8.95
N VAL A 159 8.97 10.46 -7.93
CA VAL A 159 8.40 9.86 -6.73
C VAL A 159 7.00 10.38 -6.44
N THR A 160 6.05 9.47 -6.17
CA THR A 160 4.72 9.80 -5.69
C THR A 160 4.58 9.37 -4.23
N LEU A 161 4.31 10.34 -3.36
CA LEU A 161 4.13 10.18 -1.92
C LEU A 161 2.61 10.09 -1.65
N LEU A 162 2.11 8.87 -1.43
CA LEU A 162 0.69 8.60 -1.26
C LEU A 162 0.35 8.48 0.23
N SER A 163 -0.34 9.47 0.81
CA SER A 163 -0.69 9.50 2.25
C SER A 163 0.50 9.06 3.12
N ASN A 164 1.68 9.62 2.86
CA ASN A 164 2.96 9.11 3.37
C ASN A 164 3.18 9.39 4.86
N GLY A 165 3.92 8.49 5.52
CA GLY A 165 4.47 8.69 6.86
C GLY A 165 5.72 9.59 6.86
N GLY A 166 6.32 9.74 8.05
CA GLY A 166 7.59 10.44 8.22
C GLY A 166 7.48 11.96 8.37
N ILE A 167 6.27 12.51 8.49
CA ILE A 167 6.02 13.94 8.65
C ILE A 167 5.34 14.21 9.99
N LEU A 168 5.86 15.15 10.74
CA LEU A 168 5.19 15.69 11.93
C LEU A 168 4.10 16.67 11.47
N SER A 169 2.88 16.17 11.40
CA SER A 169 1.72 16.93 10.91
C SER A 169 1.31 18.04 11.89
N PRO A 170 0.93 19.25 11.42
CA PRO A 170 0.39 20.31 12.27
C PRO A 170 -0.88 19.90 13.03
N VAL A 171 -1.68 19.03 12.44
CA VAL A 171 -2.88 18.45 13.07
C VAL A 171 -2.63 16.99 13.35
N ILE A 172 -2.77 16.57 14.60
CA ILE A 172 -2.64 15.17 15.01
C ILE A 172 -3.84 14.40 14.45
N ALA A 173 -3.59 13.32 13.71
CA ALA A 173 -4.63 12.47 13.17
C ALA A 173 -5.37 11.68 14.28
N ASP A 174 -6.59 11.26 14.00
CA ASP A 174 -7.47 10.61 14.99
C ASP A 174 -6.87 9.32 15.57
N ALA A 175 -6.21 8.51 14.73
CA ALA A 175 -5.55 7.29 15.17
C ALA A 175 -4.49 7.57 16.25
N TRP A 176 -3.69 8.61 16.08
CA TRP A 176 -2.65 8.98 17.05
C TRP A 176 -3.24 9.57 18.32
N LYS A 177 -4.36 10.35 18.23
CA LYS A 177 -5.10 10.81 19.41
C LYS A 177 -5.66 9.64 20.22
N ALA A 178 -6.26 8.67 19.53
CA ALA A 178 -6.83 7.48 20.16
C ALA A 178 -5.74 6.66 20.89
N MET A 179 -4.62 6.39 20.22
CA MET A 179 -3.47 5.69 20.83
C MET A 179 -2.88 6.47 22.02
N ALA A 180 -2.76 7.78 21.94
CA ALA A 180 -2.30 8.62 23.06
C ALA A 180 -3.29 8.60 24.22
N GLY A 181 -4.58 8.39 23.95
CA GLY A 181 -5.64 8.16 24.96
C GLY A 181 -5.67 6.75 25.53
N GLY A 182 -4.76 5.87 25.12
CA GLY A 182 -4.66 4.49 25.60
C GLY A 182 -5.43 3.46 24.80
N GLU A 183 -6.03 3.84 23.66
CA GLU A 183 -6.67 2.88 22.77
C GLU A 183 -5.63 2.05 21.99
N PRO A 184 -5.96 0.80 21.64
CA PRO A 184 -5.09 -0.02 20.80
C PRO A 184 -4.86 0.63 19.42
N ASN A 185 -3.71 0.34 18.82
CA ASN A 185 -3.41 0.76 17.44
C ASN A 185 -4.49 0.25 16.47
N PRO A 186 -5.23 1.13 15.77
CA PRO A 186 -6.31 0.71 14.88
C PRO A 186 -5.85 -0.10 13.67
N LEU A 187 -4.55 -0.09 13.36
CA LEU A 187 -3.96 -0.87 12.26
C LEU A 187 -3.58 -2.30 12.67
N ILE A 188 -3.68 -2.65 13.96
CA ILE A 188 -3.32 -3.97 14.50
C ILE A 188 -4.57 -4.63 15.08
N MET A 189 -4.98 -5.76 14.48
CA MET A 189 -6.20 -6.45 14.87
C MET A 189 -5.94 -7.47 15.98
N HIS A 190 -6.78 -7.44 17.00
CA HIS A 190 -6.79 -8.37 18.13
C HIS A 190 -7.99 -9.33 18.08
N SER A 191 -9.03 -8.96 17.37
CA SER A 191 -10.29 -9.72 17.25
C SER A 191 -10.97 -9.49 15.89
N VAL A 192 -12.04 -10.23 15.61
CA VAL A 192 -12.87 -10.04 14.42
C VAL A 192 -13.61 -8.69 14.46
N ASP A 193 -13.94 -8.22 15.65
CA ASP A 193 -14.65 -6.95 15.84
C ASP A 193 -13.78 -5.74 15.47
N ASP A 194 -12.46 -5.89 15.47
CA ASP A 194 -11.52 -4.84 15.06
C ASP A 194 -11.55 -4.57 13.55
N VAL A 195 -12.14 -5.43 12.73
CA VAL A 195 -12.23 -5.24 11.27
C VAL A 195 -12.99 -3.97 10.93
N ASP A 196 -14.14 -3.76 11.55
CA ASP A 196 -14.95 -2.56 11.30
C ASP A 196 -14.21 -1.30 11.77
N ARG A 197 -13.57 -1.37 12.95
CA ARG A 197 -12.74 -0.29 13.49
C ARG A 197 -11.56 0.03 12.56
N PHE A 198 -10.86 -0.97 12.05
CA PHE A 198 -9.79 -0.79 11.08
C PHE A 198 -10.26 -0.01 9.85
N PHE A 199 -11.36 -0.45 9.24
CA PHE A 199 -11.90 0.22 8.06
C PHE A 199 -12.47 1.61 8.37
N ASP A 200 -12.99 1.84 9.59
CA ASP A 200 -13.42 3.17 10.05
C ASP A 200 -12.28 4.19 10.07
N TYR A 201 -11.06 3.77 10.40
CA TYR A 201 -9.89 4.63 10.39
C TYR A 201 -9.26 4.77 8.99
N VAL A 202 -9.28 3.72 8.18
CA VAL A 202 -8.53 3.66 6.92
C VAL A 202 -9.33 4.19 5.74
N MET A 203 -10.66 4.04 5.72
CA MET A 203 -11.51 4.37 4.57
C MET A 203 -12.75 5.16 4.97
N VAL A 204 -13.19 6.07 4.09
CA VAL A 204 -14.52 6.71 4.15
C VAL A 204 -15.55 5.75 3.55
N GLU A 205 -15.31 5.26 2.34
CA GLU A 205 -16.15 4.25 1.68
C GLU A 205 -15.59 2.85 1.91
N LYS A 206 -16.19 2.13 2.86
CA LYS A 206 -15.74 0.79 3.23
C LYS A 206 -16.14 -0.25 2.19
N PRO A 207 -15.29 -1.26 1.92
CA PRO A 207 -15.66 -2.36 1.06
C PRO A 207 -16.80 -3.19 1.68
N PHE A 208 -17.73 -3.63 0.84
CA PHE A 208 -18.71 -4.61 1.28
C PHE A 208 -18.03 -5.95 1.57
N MET A 209 -18.17 -6.44 2.80
CA MET A 209 -17.69 -7.75 3.21
C MET A 209 -18.75 -8.52 3.97
N THR A 210 -18.92 -9.78 3.62
CA THR A 210 -19.75 -10.69 4.40
C THR A 210 -19.07 -11.04 5.73
N ALA A 211 -19.83 -11.54 6.71
CA ALA A 211 -19.27 -11.96 7.99
C ALA A 211 -18.13 -13.00 7.84
N SER A 212 -18.26 -13.93 6.88
CA SER A 212 -17.25 -14.96 6.61
C SER A 212 -15.95 -14.37 6.07
N ILE A 213 -16.04 -13.39 5.16
CA ILE A 213 -14.87 -12.67 4.62
C ILE A 213 -14.22 -11.80 5.70
N LYS A 214 -15.02 -11.10 6.53
CA LYS A 214 -14.49 -10.35 7.69
C LYS A 214 -13.71 -11.25 8.65
N ALA A 215 -14.29 -12.42 9.00
CA ALA A 215 -13.64 -13.39 9.88
C ALA A 215 -12.34 -13.93 9.26
N HIS A 216 -12.31 -14.17 7.96
CA HIS A 216 -11.11 -14.63 7.26
C HIS A 216 -10.03 -13.52 7.24
N PHE A 217 -10.41 -12.29 6.89
CA PHE A 217 -9.51 -11.13 6.91
C PHE A 217 -8.92 -10.88 8.30
N ALA A 218 -9.76 -10.92 9.35
CA ALA A 218 -9.32 -10.81 10.73
C ALA A 218 -8.30 -11.91 11.09
N LYS A 219 -8.60 -13.16 10.72
CA LYS A 219 -7.69 -14.30 10.97
C LYS A 219 -6.31 -14.07 10.36
N LEU A 220 -6.23 -13.60 9.10
CA LEU A 220 -4.97 -13.29 8.43
C LEU A 220 -4.22 -12.14 9.12
N SER A 221 -4.95 -11.09 9.53
CA SER A 221 -4.38 -9.92 10.20
C SER A 221 -3.87 -10.26 11.61
N MET A 222 -4.65 -11.03 12.38
CA MET A 222 -4.28 -11.48 13.71
C MET A 222 -3.07 -12.42 13.71
N ALA A 223 -2.89 -13.24 12.66
CA ALA A 223 -1.72 -14.10 12.51
C ALA A 223 -0.40 -13.29 12.37
N LYS A 224 -0.49 -12.04 11.91
CA LYS A 224 0.65 -11.12 11.75
C LYS A 224 0.83 -10.19 12.97
N ARG A 225 -0.04 -10.24 13.98
CA ARG A 225 -0.13 -9.26 15.07
C ARG A 225 1.19 -9.03 15.79
N GLU A 226 1.80 -10.08 16.33
CA GLU A 226 3.03 -9.96 17.12
C GLU A 226 4.20 -9.36 16.32
N LEU A 227 4.26 -9.67 15.03
CA LEU A 227 5.28 -9.08 14.16
C LEU A 227 4.93 -7.62 13.85
N ASN A 228 3.66 -7.31 13.63
CA ASN A 228 3.22 -5.93 13.41
C ASN A 228 3.46 -5.07 14.66
N ASP A 229 3.21 -5.59 15.88
CA ASP A 229 3.57 -4.91 17.11
C ASP A 229 5.07 -4.62 17.16
N TYR A 230 5.92 -5.61 16.85
CA TYR A 230 7.37 -5.45 16.80
C TYR A 230 7.82 -4.44 15.74
N ILE A 231 7.26 -4.47 14.54
CA ILE A 231 7.61 -3.52 13.47
C ILE A 231 7.15 -2.11 13.85
N PHE A 232 5.98 -1.95 14.47
CA PHE A 232 5.43 -0.66 14.82
C PHE A 232 6.33 0.11 15.81
N GLU A 233 7.07 -0.57 16.70
CA GLU A 233 8.05 0.05 17.60
C GLU A 233 9.16 0.81 16.85
N PHE A 234 9.47 0.43 15.60
CA PHE A 234 10.45 1.13 14.75
C PHE A 234 9.87 2.34 14.01
N LEU A 235 8.54 2.51 14.02
CA LEU A 235 7.84 3.59 13.32
C LEU A 235 7.46 4.75 14.22
N ARG A 236 7.63 4.61 15.53
CA ARG A 236 7.24 5.59 16.55
C ARG A 236 8.40 5.99 17.46
N ASP A 237 8.15 7.05 18.25
CA ASP A 237 9.00 7.52 19.33
C ASP A 237 10.45 7.82 18.88
N ASP A 238 11.44 7.38 19.65
CA ASP A 238 12.87 7.63 19.43
C ASP A 238 13.40 7.02 18.12
N ASN A 239 12.63 6.17 17.48
CA ASN A 239 12.98 5.57 16.18
C ASN A 239 12.47 6.37 14.97
N PHE A 240 11.74 7.45 15.21
CA PHE A 240 11.17 8.28 14.13
C PHE A 240 12.27 8.92 13.28
N GLU A 241 12.28 8.59 12.00
CA GLU A 241 13.14 9.18 10.99
C GLU A 241 12.35 10.26 10.24
N ASN A 242 12.65 11.54 10.49
CA ASN A 242 11.88 12.66 9.95
C ASN A 242 12.15 12.86 8.45
N LEU A 243 11.18 12.52 7.60
CA LEU A 243 11.27 12.70 6.16
C LEU A 243 11.39 14.19 5.74
N ALA A 244 10.82 15.11 6.51
CA ALA A 244 10.90 16.54 6.19
C ALA A 244 12.35 17.05 6.08
N LEU A 245 13.29 16.43 6.78
CA LEU A 245 14.72 16.77 6.70
C LEU A 245 15.38 16.28 5.41
N GLU A 246 14.76 15.31 4.73
CA GLU A 246 15.29 14.70 3.50
C GLU A 246 14.62 15.25 2.23
N LEU A 247 13.41 15.81 2.33
CA LEU A 247 12.66 16.31 1.17
C LEU A 247 13.46 17.29 0.31
N PRO A 248 14.25 18.24 0.86
CA PRO A 248 15.07 19.15 0.05
C PRO A 248 16.17 18.46 -0.78
N ASN A 249 16.49 17.20 -0.46
CA ASN A 249 17.50 16.42 -1.18
C ASN A 249 16.89 15.60 -2.35
N ILE A 250 15.57 15.63 -2.54
CA ILE A 250 14.92 14.94 -3.65
C ILE A 250 15.08 15.76 -4.93
N SER A 251 15.90 15.29 -5.85
CA SER A 251 16.10 15.93 -7.15
C SER A 251 15.09 15.52 -8.22
N ALA A 252 14.43 14.37 -8.03
CA ALA A 252 13.41 13.88 -8.94
C ALA A 252 12.08 14.65 -8.76
N PRO A 253 11.26 14.82 -9.82
CA PRO A 253 9.90 15.37 -9.69
C PRO A 253 9.09 14.63 -8.64
N VAL A 254 8.35 15.37 -7.80
CA VAL A 254 7.56 14.82 -6.70
C VAL A 254 6.07 15.04 -6.94
N GLN A 255 5.28 13.99 -6.73
CA GLN A 255 3.84 14.10 -6.59
C GLN A 255 3.43 13.74 -5.16
N ILE A 256 2.49 14.48 -4.58
CA ILE A 256 1.85 14.17 -3.31
C ILE A 256 0.38 13.88 -3.59
N ILE A 257 -0.10 12.68 -3.25
CA ILE A 257 -1.51 12.32 -3.33
C ILE A 257 -2.01 12.04 -1.90
N TRP A 258 -3.15 12.62 -1.51
CA TRP A 258 -3.68 12.43 -0.15
C TRP A 258 -5.20 12.33 -0.14
N GLY A 259 -5.73 11.46 0.73
CA GLY A 259 -7.17 11.47 1.03
C GLY A 259 -7.52 12.62 1.97
N GLU A 260 -8.55 13.40 1.61
CA GLU A 260 -9.00 14.57 2.40
C GLU A 260 -9.38 14.18 3.85
N ASN A 261 -9.94 12.99 4.02
CA ASN A 261 -10.46 12.48 5.29
C ASN A 261 -9.55 11.43 5.94
N ASP A 262 -8.25 11.48 5.68
CA ASP A 262 -7.29 10.55 6.26
C ASP A 262 -7.24 10.69 7.80
N ARG A 263 -7.63 9.64 8.51
CA ARG A 263 -7.68 9.57 9.98
C ARG A 263 -6.44 8.88 10.59
N ILE A 264 -5.55 8.34 9.73
CA ILE A 264 -4.28 7.71 10.14
C ILE A 264 -3.14 8.71 10.10
N LEU A 265 -2.99 9.44 8.97
CA LEU A 265 -2.00 10.49 8.77
C LEU A 265 -2.72 11.71 8.19
N HIS A 266 -2.76 12.79 8.97
CA HIS A 266 -3.61 13.93 8.64
C HIS A 266 -3.11 14.67 7.39
N VAL A 267 -4.04 15.05 6.50
CA VAL A 267 -3.76 15.74 5.23
C VAL A 267 -2.97 17.05 5.40
N SER A 268 -2.98 17.67 6.58
CA SER A 268 -2.16 18.85 6.88
C SER A 268 -0.64 18.59 6.84
N SER A 269 -0.21 17.33 6.75
CA SER A 269 1.20 16.98 6.45
C SER A 269 1.69 17.64 5.15
N ILE A 270 0.81 17.85 4.18
CA ILE A 270 1.11 18.56 2.92
C ILE A 270 1.64 19.97 3.18
N GLN A 271 1.12 20.67 4.19
CA GLN A 271 1.56 22.04 4.54
C GLN A 271 3.01 22.08 5.02
N VAL A 272 3.52 20.96 5.54
CA VAL A 272 4.93 20.82 5.94
C VAL A 272 5.78 20.42 4.74
N MET A 273 5.26 19.55 3.87
CA MET A 273 6.04 18.95 2.78
C MET A 273 6.19 19.90 1.59
N ALA A 274 5.11 20.51 1.13
CA ALA A 274 5.09 21.31 -0.09
C ALA A 274 6.14 22.45 -0.09
N PRO A 275 6.32 23.22 0.98
CA PRO A 275 7.36 24.27 1.01
C PRO A 275 8.82 23.78 0.97
N LEU A 276 9.04 22.46 1.12
CA LEU A 276 10.37 21.82 1.12
C LEU A 276 10.72 21.17 -0.23
N LEU A 277 9.83 21.29 -1.22
CA LEU A 277 9.98 20.70 -2.55
C LEU A 277 9.91 21.81 -3.61
N ASP A 278 10.76 21.71 -4.63
CA ASP A 278 10.88 22.79 -5.63
C ASP A 278 9.79 22.76 -6.71
N ASN A 279 9.26 21.60 -7.06
CA ASN A 279 8.30 21.41 -8.15
C ASN A 279 7.35 20.23 -7.85
N GLU A 280 6.62 20.35 -6.76
CA GLU A 280 5.67 19.31 -6.37
C GLU A 280 4.32 19.46 -7.07
N LYS A 281 3.67 18.35 -7.34
CA LYS A 281 2.27 18.28 -7.78
C LYS A 281 1.43 17.70 -6.65
N VAL A 282 0.51 18.48 -6.12
CA VAL A 282 -0.38 18.05 -5.03
C VAL A 282 -1.75 17.67 -5.57
N VAL A 283 -2.26 16.51 -5.16
CA VAL A 283 -3.62 16.02 -5.44
C VAL A 283 -4.28 15.60 -4.13
N ILE A 284 -5.36 16.27 -3.75
CA ILE A 284 -6.18 15.89 -2.60
C ILE A 284 -7.46 15.26 -3.14
N LEU A 285 -7.71 14.00 -2.77
CA LEU A 285 -8.89 13.25 -3.19
C LEU A 285 -10.03 13.48 -2.18
N PRO A 286 -11.14 14.07 -2.59
CA PRO A 286 -12.28 14.33 -1.71
C PRO A 286 -12.94 13.02 -1.28
N ASN A 287 -13.57 13.02 -0.10
CA ASN A 287 -14.27 11.85 0.47
C ASN A 287 -13.42 10.56 0.42
N THR A 288 -12.14 10.67 0.75
CA THR A 288 -11.18 9.58 0.67
C THR A 288 -10.37 9.50 1.97
N GLY A 289 -10.16 8.29 2.48
CA GLY A 289 -9.38 8.01 3.66
C GLY A 289 -7.90 7.78 3.38
N HIS A 290 -7.27 6.94 4.21
CA HIS A 290 -5.83 6.65 4.19
C HIS A 290 -5.38 5.76 3.03
N GLY A 291 -6.29 5.03 2.40
CA GLY A 291 -5.99 4.09 1.32
C GLY A 291 -6.51 4.50 -0.06
N PRO A 292 -6.09 5.64 -0.65
CA PRO A 292 -6.62 6.11 -1.93
C PRO A 292 -6.54 5.07 -3.05
N MET A 293 -5.44 4.28 -3.13
CA MET A 293 -5.27 3.23 -4.13
C MET A 293 -6.30 2.09 -4.01
N MET A 294 -6.92 1.93 -2.84
CA MET A 294 -7.96 0.94 -2.58
C MET A 294 -9.37 1.53 -2.68
N GLU A 295 -9.55 2.76 -2.19
CA GLU A 295 -10.84 3.44 -2.08
C GLU A 295 -11.23 4.17 -3.36
N ARG A 296 -10.26 4.81 -4.02
CA ARG A 296 -10.39 5.56 -5.28
C ARG A 296 -9.35 5.09 -6.32
N PRO A 297 -9.34 3.79 -6.68
CA PRO A 297 -8.27 3.21 -7.50
C PRO A 297 -8.10 3.89 -8.85
N GLN A 298 -9.20 4.18 -9.56
CA GLN A 298 -9.16 4.85 -10.85
C GLN A 298 -8.63 6.28 -10.73
N GLN A 299 -9.15 7.09 -9.81
CA GLN A 299 -8.72 8.48 -9.64
C GLN A 299 -7.25 8.57 -9.21
N THR A 300 -6.80 7.63 -8.37
CA THR A 300 -5.40 7.55 -7.93
C THR A 300 -4.49 7.18 -9.10
N ALA A 301 -4.90 6.23 -9.95
CA ALA A 301 -4.17 5.84 -11.15
C ALA A 301 -4.11 6.98 -12.19
N GLU A 302 -5.24 7.65 -12.46
CA GLU A 302 -5.31 8.80 -13.37
C GLU A 302 -4.41 9.95 -12.90
N ALA A 303 -4.37 10.23 -11.60
CA ALA A 303 -3.48 11.25 -11.04
C ALA A 303 -2.01 10.89 -11.24
N LEU A 304 -1.63 9.62 -10.99
CA LEU A 304 -0.27 9.12 -11.22
C LEU A 304 0.11 9.16 -12.71
N ASP A 305 -0.74 8.62 -13.58
CA ASP A 305 -0.51 8.59 -15.03
C ASP A 305 -0.34 9.99 -15.61
N SER A 306 -1.24 10.91 -15.25
CA SER A 306 -1.16 12.31 -15.68
C SER A 306 0.11 13.00 -15.21
N PHE A 307 0.60 12.67 -14.02
CA PHE A 307 1.85 13.18 -13.50
C PHE A 307 3.02 12.65 -14.31
N ILE A 308 3.14 11.34 -14.47
CA ILE A 308 4.25 10.72 -15.21
C ILE A 308 4.28 11.22 -16.67
N LYS A 309 3.13 11.32 -17.33
CA LYS A 309 3.04 11.83 -18.71
C LYS A 309 3.35 13.32 -18.86
N SER A 310 3.40 14.08 -17.75
CA SER A 310 3.74 15.50 -17.77
C SER A 310 5.25 15.77 -17.60
N LEU A 311 6.05 14.74 -17.35
CA LEU A 311 7.50 14.82 -17.18
C LEU A 311 8.25 14.72 -18.50
#